data_74915563f4b79dce295470da12ccc2f6
#
_entry.id   74915563f4b79dce295470da12ccc2f6
#
_cell.length_a   1.000
_cell.length_b   1.000
_cell.length_c   1.000
_cell.angle_alpha   90.00
_cell.angle_beta   90.00
_cell.angle_gamma   90.00
#
_symmetry.space_group_name_H-M   'P 1'
#
loop_
_entity.id
_entity.type
_entity.pdbx_description
1 polymer ?
#
loop_
_entity_poly.entity_id
_entity_poly.type
_entity_poly.pdbx_seq_one_letter_code
_entity_poly.pdbx_strand_id
1 'polypeptide(L)'
;VASLRKFPTKRSAATSARYAKRRQRRLARVDNDLTTSEWTALVEAWGGCAYCRATGTPLQRDCILPISRGGRYTLENVAPACASCNASKHNSEVTSWLRRKKYDEGAFLLRHAEIVGALLSDG
;
A
#
# COMPACT_ATOMS: atom_id res chain seq x y z
N VAL A 1 -12.73 1.52 -7.89
CA VAL A 1 -13.26 1.91 -8.16
C VAL A 1 -13.37 2.04 -8.22
N ALA A 2 -13.06 1.73 -8.21
CA ALA A 2 -13.51 2.00 -8.40
C ALA A 2 -13.91 2.10 -8.55
N SER A 3 -13.94 1.82 -8.65
CA SER A 3 -14.65 1.94 -8.89
C SER A 3 -15.32 1.95 -9.08
N LEU A 4 -15.51 1.78 -9.19
CA LEU A 4 -16.43 1.76 -9.59
C LEU A 4 -17.35 1.74 -9.57
N ARG A 5 -17.67 1.71 -9.73
CA ARG A 5 -18.61 1.69 -10.01
C ARG A 5 -19.47 1.88 -9.99
N LYS A 6 -19.96 2.21 -9.81
CA LYS A 6 -20.62 2.28 -10.36
C LYS A 6 -20.84 2.30 -10.85
N PHE A 7 -21.11 2.47 -10.87
CA PHE A 7 -21.38 2.44 -11.94
C PHE A 7 -21.95 1.79 -12.51
N PRO A 8 -22.54 2.12 -12.44
CA PRO A 8 -22.89 0.94 -12.96
C PRO A 8 -22.98 0.68 -14.40
N THR A 9 -22.42 1.36 -15.15
CA THR A 9 -22.33 1.09 -16.56
C THR A 9 -21.41 -0.10 -16.79
N LYS A 10 -21.91 -1.13 -17.42
CA LYS A 10 -21.09 -2.28 -17.71
C LYS A 10 -20.10 -1.93 -18.81
N ARG A 11 -18.83 -2.17 -18.56
CA ARG A 11 -17.83 -2.03 -19.60
C ARG A 11 -17.95 -3.17 -20.61
N SER A 12 -17.72 -2.87 -21.88
CA SER A 12 -17.59 -3.91 -22.87
C SER A 12 -16.33 -4.74 -22.57
N ALA A 13 -16.26 -5.96 -23.09
CA ALA A 13 -15.09 -6.81 -22.93
C ALA A 13 -13.83 -6.14 -23.49
N ALA A 14 -13.95 -5.47 -24.65
CA ALA A 14 -12.82 -4.77 -25.25
C ALA A 14 -12.33 -3.62 -24.38
N THR A 15 -13.23 -2.86 -23.76
CA THR A 15 -12.90 -1.76 -22.86
C THR A 15 -12.21 -2.28 -21.60
N SER A 16 -12.73 -3.38 -21.05
CA SER A 16 -12.12 -4.00 -19.85
C SER A 16 -10.72 -4.53 -20.15
N ALA A 17 -10.53 -5.15 -21.32
CA ALA A 17 -9.22 -5.65 -21.72
C ALA A 17 -8.20 -4.52 -21.88
N ARG A 18 -8.61 -3.40 -22.48
CA ARG A 18 -7.73 -2.23 -22.63
C ARG A 18 -7.36 -1.62 -21.29
N TYR A 19 -8.31 -1.56 -20.38
CA TYR A 19 -8.07 -1.06 -19.02
C TYR A 19 -7.07 -1.94 -18.28
N ALA A 20 -7.25 -3.26 -18.37
CA ALA A 20 -6.36 -4.21 -17.72
C ALA A 20 -4.94 -4.12 -18.29
N LYS A 21 -4.80 -4.01 -19.62
CA LYS A 21 -3.48 -3.87 -20.26
C LYS A 21 -2.80 -2.56 -19.85
N ARG A 22 -3.56 -1.47 -19.76
CA ARG A 22 -3.04 -0.17 -19.32
C ARG A 22 -2.53 -0.25 -17.88
N ARG A 23 -3.28 -0.90 -17.02
CA ARG A 23 -2.91 -1.12 -15.63
C ARG A 23 -1.63 -1.95 -15.53
N GLN A 24 -1.55 -3.04 -16.30
CA GLN A 24 -0.36 -3.89 -16.31
C GLN A 24 0.88 -3.13 -16.78
N ARG A 25 0.75 -2.31 -17.82
CA ARG A 25 1.87 -1.51 -18.32
C ARG A 25 2.32 -0.50 -17.29
N ARG A 26 1.40 0.10 -16.55
CA ARG A 26 1.73 1.06 -15.50
C ARG A 26 2.49 0.38 -14.37
N LEU A 27 2.04 -0.80 -13.94
CA LEU A 27 2.70 -1.56 -12.88
C LEU A 27 4.08 -2.06 -13.32
N ALA A 28 4.21 -2.42 -14.58
CA ALA A 28 5.49 -2.92 -15.12
C ALA A 28 6.55 -1.84 -15.22
N ARG A 29 6.16 -0.55 -15.19
CA ARG A 29 7.12 0.56 -15.27
C ARG A 29 7.69 0.97 -13.93
N VAL A 30 7.22 0.37 -12.83
CA VAL A 30 7.76 0.63 -11.49
C VAL A 30 8.42 -0.65 -10.99
N ASP A 31 9.31 -0.50 -10.04
CA ASP A 31 9.86 -1.66 -9.37
C ASP A 31 8.72 -2.37 -8.65
N ASN A 32 8.51 -3.61 -9.00
CA ASN A 32 7.38 -4.39 -8.55
C ASN A 32 7.88 -5.76 -8.12
N ASP A 33 8.80 -5.75 -7.17
CA ASP A 33 9.54 -6.93 -6.77
C ASP A 33 9.14 -7.48 -5.40
N LEU A 34 8.08 -6.96 -4.81
CA LEU A 34 7.64 -7.48 -3.51
C LEU A 34 7.15 -8.91 -3.65
N THR A 35 7.80 -9.82 -2.96
CA THR A 35 7.42 -11.24 -2.98
C THR A 35 6.39 -11.53 -1.91
N THR A 36 5.71 -12.67 -2.02
CA THR A 36 4.78 -13.12 -0.99
C THR A 36 5.47 -13.32 0.35
N SER A 37 6.70 -13.85 0.32
CA SER A 37 7.48 -14.06 1.55
C SER A 37 7.83 -12.73 2.21
N GLU A 38 8.19 -11.72 1.44
CA GLU A 38 8.44 -10.38 1.97
C GLU A 38 7.18 -9.77 2.56
N TRP A 39 6.04 -9.94 1.90
CA TRP A 39 4.78 -9.45 2.42
C TRP A 39 4.45 -10.11 3.77
N THR A 40 4.63 -11.42 3.88
CA THR A 40 4.42 -12.14 5.15
C THR A 40 5.33 -11.58 6.24
N ALA A 41 6.60 -11.34 5.91
CA ALA A 41 7.55 -10.77 6.86
C ALA A 41 7.14 -9.36 7.31
N LEU A 42 6.63 -8.54 6.40
CA LEU A 42 6.13 -7.21 6.75
C LEU A 42 4.92 -7.29 7.69
N VAL A 43 3.99 -8.17 7.41
CA VAL A 43 2.80 -8.35 8.28
C VAL A 43 3.23 -8.76 9.67
N GLU A 44 4.17 -9.69 9.79
CA GLU A 44 4.67 -10.14 11.09
C GLU A 44 5.42 -9.02 11.82
N ALA A 45 6.25 -8.29 11.11
CA ALA A 45 7.07 -7.24 11.73
C ALA A 45 6.22 -6.08 12.24
N TRP A 46 5.20 -5.67 11.48
CA TRP A 46 4.31 -4.59 11.91
C TRP A 46 3.34 -5.04 13.00
N GLY A 47 2.90 -6.29 12.98
CA GLY A 47 1.99 -6.84 13.99
C GLY A 47 0.56 -6.34 13.91
N GLY A 48 0.19 -5.70 12.81
CA GLY A 48 -1.14 -5.12 12.61
C GLY A 48 -1.07 -4.00 11.59
N CYS A 49 -2.07 -3.15 11.57
CA CYS A 49 -2.07 -1.99 10.67
C CYS A 49 -0.90 -1.07 11.01
N ALA A 50 -0.10 -0.73 10.02
CA ALA A 50 1.08 0.13 10.21
C ALA A 50 0.71 1.52 10.69
N TYR A 51 -0.50 1.98 10.39
CA TYR A 51 -0.92 3.36 10.66
C TYR A 51 -1.72 3.49 11.95
N CYS A 52 -2.82 2.77 12.11
CA CYS A 52 -3.66 2.87 13.30
C CYS A 52 -3.35 1.83 14.36
N ARG A 53 -2.51 0.86 14.05
CA ARG A 53 -2.05 -0.19 14.94
C ARG A 53 -3.13 -1.22 15.29
N ALA A 54 -4.26 -1.19 14.58
CA ALA A 54 -5.34 -2.18 14.81
C ALA A 54 -4.84 -3.58 14.51
N THR A 55 -5.26 -4.54 15.32
CA THR A 55 -4.92 -5.96 15.15
C THR A 55 -6.19 -6.76 14.90
N GLY A 56 -6.02 -7.98 14.38
CA GLY A 56 -7.16 -8.88 14.20
C GLY A 56 -8.06 -8.52 13.03
N THR A 57 -7.64 -7.61 12.16
CA THR A 57 -8.40 -7.25 10.96
C THR A 57 -7.63 -7.69 9.72
N PRO A 58 -8.32 -7.95 8.61
CA PRO A 58 -7.61 -8.21 7.36
C PRO A 58 -6.74 -7.02 6.98
N LEU A 59 -5.55 -7.30 6.47
CA LEU A 59 -4.58 -6.28 6.10
C LEU A 59 -4.40 -6.25 4.60
N GLN A 60 -4.26 -5.05 4.06
CA GLN A 60 -4.07 -4.80 2.64
C GLN A 60 -2.66 -4.25 2.42
N ARG A 61 -2.14 -4.45 1.23
CA ARG A 61 -0.84 -3.92 0.84
C ARG A 61 -1.03 -2.46 0.44
N ASP A 62 -0.46 -1.56 1.20
CA ASP A 62 -0.54 -0.13 0.90
C ASP A 62 0.84 0.39 0.53
N CYS A 63 0.93 1.11 -0.58
CA CYS A 63 2.17 1.80 -0.93
C CYS A 63 2.26 3.08 -0.12
N ILE A 64 3.29 3.19 0.72
CA ILE A 64 3.49 4.34 1.60
C ILE A 64 3.55 5.62 0.75
N LEU A 65 4.41 5.63 -0.26
CA LEU A 65 4.35 6.63 -1.32
C LEU A 65 3.52 6.02 -2.45
N PRO A 66 2.35 6.58 -2.77
CA PRO A 66 1.48 5.99 -3.79
C PRO A 66 2.17 5.89 -5.15
N ILE A 67 1.82 4.87 -5.91
CA ILE A 67 2.34 4.67 -7.26
C ILE A 67 2.06 5.90 -8.13
N SER A 68 0.89 6.51 -7.96
CA SER A 68 0.51 7.73 -8.70
C SER A 68 1.42 8.91 -8.39
N ARG A 69 2.18 8.87 -7.29
CA ARG A 69 3.13 9.89 -6.88
C ARG A 69 4.59 9.47 -7.08
N GLY A 70 4.82 8.41 -7.85
CA GLY A 70 6.17 7.92 -8.11
C GLY A 70 6.64 6.81 -7.18
N GLY A 71 5.77 6.27 -6.36
CA GLY A 71 6.12 5.16 -5.48
C GLY A 71 6.33 3.87 -6.24
N ARG A 72 6.95 2.90 -5.58
CA ARG A 72 7.27 1.60 -6.14
C ARG A 72 6.66 0.51 -5.27
N TYR A 73 6.43 -0.64 -5.88
CA TYR A 73 5.84 -1.77 -5.17
C TYR A 73 6.95 -2.68 -4.64
N THR A 74 7.63 -2.20 -3.60
CA THR A 74 8.84 -2.82 -3.07
C THR A 74 8.76 -2.97 -1.55
N LEU A 75 9.66 -3.76 -0.99
CA LEU A 75 9.71 -4.02 0.45
C LEU A 75 9.73 -2.71 1.27
N GLU A 76 10.51 -1.74 0.85
CA GLU A 76 10.67 -0.49 1.61
C GLU A 76 9.50 0.47 1.43
N ASN A 77 8.59 0.22 0.50
CA ASN A 77 7.49 1.15 0.22
C ASN A 77 6.11 0.53 0.43
N VAL A 78 6.02 -0.72 0.89
CA VAL A 78 4.74 -1.36 1.16
C VAL A 78 4.60 -1.57 2.66
N ALA A 79 3.42 -1.25 3.18
CA ALA A 79 3.11 -1.49 4.58
C ALA A 79 1.73 -2.14 4.68
N PRO A 80 1.51 -2.98 5.69
CA PRO A 80 0.18 -3.54 5.91
C PRO A 80 -0.76 -2.47 6.46
N ALA A 81 -1.93 -2.35 5.88
CA ALA A 81 -2.92 -1.36 6.29
C ALA A 81 -4.30 -2.01 6.39
N CYS A 82 -5.06 -1.64 7.40
CA CYS A 82 -6.45 -2.06 7.46
C CYS A 82 -7.25 -1.35 6.36
N ALA A 83 -8.41 -1.90 6.00
CA ALA A 83 -9.22 -1.35 4.92
C ALA A 83 -9.58 0.12 5.15
N SER A 84 -9.89 0.48 6.38
CA SER A 84 -10.24 1.85 6.75
C SER A 84 -9.10 2.83 6.51
N CYS A 85 -7.90 2.50 6.98
CA CYS A 85 -6.73 3.36 6.78
C CYS A 85 -6.34 3.44 5.32
N ASN A 86 -6.38 2.31 4.61
CA ASN A 86 -6.03 2.29 3.19
C ASN A 86 -6.98 3.17 2.38
N ALA A 87 -8.28 3.07 2.62
CA ALA A 87 -9.26 3.89 1.93
C ALA A 87 -9.12 5.38 2.28
N SER A 88 -8.89 5.68 3.56
CA SER A 88 -8.74 7.07 4.02
C SER A 88 -7.48 7.73 3.46
N LYS A 89 -6.38 6.99 3.48
CA LYS A 89 -5.10 7.52 2.99
C LYS A 89 -5.11 7.73 1.47
N HIS A 90 -5.62 6.76 0.75
CA HIS A 90 -5.75 6.80 -0.71
C HIS A 90 -4.44 7.28 -1.36
N ASN A 91 -4.46 8.39 -2.09
CA ASN A 91 -3.26 8.95 -2.77
C ASN A 91 -2.61 10.06 -1.96
N SER A 92 -2.95 10.21 -0.69
CA SER A 92 -2.40 11.26 0.14
C SER A 92 -0.92 11.03 0.43
N GLU A 93 -0.20 12.12 0.64
CA GLU A 93 1.16 12.04 1.16
C GLU A 93 1.06 11.56 2.63
N VAL A 94 1.89 10.58 2.99
CA VAL A 94 1.70 9.82 4.24
C VAL A 94 1.82 10.68 5.48
N THR A 95 2.82 11.56 5.57
CA THR A 95 3.02 12.32 6.81
C THR A 95 1.92 13.35 7.02
N SER A 96 1.47 14.01 5.96
CA SER A 96 0.34 14.93 6.05
C SER A 96 -0.94 14.22 6.45
N TRP A 97 -1.18 13.03 5.89
CA TRP A 97 -2.35 12.23 6.23
C TRP A 97 -2.30 11.77 7.69
N LEU A 98 -1.13 11.30 8.16
CA LEU A 98 -0.96 10.86 9.55
C LEU A 98 -1.26 12.01 10.51
N ARG A 99 -0.80 13.21 10.20
CA ARG A 99 -1.09 14.40 11.02
C ARG A 99 -2.57 14.72 11.08
N ARG A 100 -3.25 14.65 9.92
CA ARG A 100 -4.69 14.89 9.87
C ARG A 100 -5.47 13.88 10.70
N LYS A 101 -5.01 12.64 10.73
CA LYS A 101 -5.64 11.58 11.53
C LYS A 101 -5.20 11.63 12.99
N LYS A 102 -4.25 12.49 13.33
CA LYS A 102 -3.67 12.60 14.66
C LYS A 102 -2.98 11.30 15.10
N TYR A 103 -2.41 10.60 14.14
CA TYR A 103 -1.55 9.46 14.41
C TYR A 103 -0.11 9.95 14.60
N ASP A 104 0.69 9.17 15.31
CA ASP A 104 2.08 9.53 15.62
C ASP A 104 2.97 9.27 14.41
N GLU A 105 3.21 10.31 13.61
CA GLU A 105 4.03 10.18 12.40
C GLU A 105 5.48 9.83 12.73
N GLY A 106 6.03 10.37 13.81
CA GLY A 106 7.41 10.08 14.23
C GLY A 106 7.58 8.61 14.57
N ALA A 107 6.63 8.05 15.31
CA ALA A 107 6.64 6.63 15.67
C ALA A 107 6.51 5.75 14.43
N PHE A 108 5.66 6.14 13.48
CA PHE A 108 5.52 5.39 12.23
C PHE A 108 6.83 5.39 11.44
N LEU A 109 7.44 6.55 11.27
CA LEU A 109 8.67 6.67 10.48
C LEU A 109 9.82 5.90 11.11
N LEU A 110 9.96 5.97 12.44
CA LEU A 110 10.99 5.23 13.15
C LEU A 110 10.79 3.72 13.00
N ARG A 111 9.57 3.26 13.21
CA ARG A 111 9.28 1.83 13.11
C ARG A 111 9.49 1.33 11.68
N HIS A 112 9.08 2.11 10.71
CA HIS A 112 9.30 1.77 9.29
C HIS A 112 10.80 1.60 9.02
N ALA A 113 11.61 2.54 9.45
CA ALA A 113 13.05 2.47 9.25
C ALA A 113 13.67 1.24 9.93
N GLU A 114 13.22 0.92 11.13
CA GLU A 114 13.70 -0.26 11.86
C GLU A 114 13.32 -1.56 11.17
N ILE A 115 12.08 -1.65 10.71
CA ILE A 115 11.59 -2.87 10.04
C ILE A 115 12.31 -3.08 8.72
N VAL A 116 12.39 -2.04 7.90
CA VAL A 116 13.07 -2.13 6.62
C VAL A 116 14.54 -2.48 6.81
N GLY A 117 15.20 -1.84 7.77
CA GLY A 117 16.60 -2.13 8.07
C GLY A 117 16.83 -3.58 8.46
N ALA A 118 15.96 -4.10 9.32
CA ALA A 118 16.07 -5.50 9.78
C ALA A 118 15.81 -6.49 8.63
N LEU A 119 14.78 -6.25 7.84
CA LEU A 119 14.43 -7.18 6.76
C LEU A 119 15.43 -7.17 5.62
N LEU A 120 15.99 -6.02 5.31
CA LEU A 120 17.05 -5.93 4.28
C LEU A 120 18.34 -6.57 4.75
N SER A 121 18.65 -6.49 6.04
CA SER A 121 19.85 -7.12 6.60
C SER A 121 19.78 -8.64 6.57
N ASP A 122 18.59 -9.19 6.70
CA ASP A 122 18.35 -10.63 6.69
C ASP A 122 18.33 -11.21 5.27
N GLY A 123 18.15 -10.35 4.32
CA GLY A 123 18.13 -10.75 2.92
C GLY A 123 19.52 -10.87 2.36
#